data_3a0e8638be8587819d3da4cb57989215
#
_entry.id   3a0e8638be8587819d3da4cb57989215
#
_cell.length_a   1.000
_cell.length_b   1.000
_cell.length_c   1.000
_cell.angle_alpha   90.00
_cell.angle_beta   90.00
_cell.angle_gamma   90.00
#
_symmetry.space_group_name_H-M   'P 1'
#
loop_
_entity.id
_entity.type
_entity.pdbx_description
1 polymer ?
#
loop_
_entity_poly.entity_id
_entity_poly.type
_entity_poly.pdbx_seq_one_letter_code
_entity_poly.pdbx_strand_id
1 'polypeptide(L)'
;IGVALSAKLDKKNYKTFVLLGDGELNEGQIWEAIMTAKKYELGKLVAIVDKNGIQNDRFTHEVMDLNPLPEKWKSFGWECFEVDGHNTESLDKIFKSINYDNPKPKVIIADTIKGKGVSFMENNPDFHGKAANSEQLKQAIAEINNQ
;
A
#
# COMPACT_ATOMS: atom_id res chain seq x y z
N ILE A 1 10.86 5.15 -8.34
CA ILE A 1 12.00 6.05 -8.03
C ILE A 1 12.32 6.94 -9.22
N GLY A 2 12.55 6.39 -10.43
CA GLY A 2 12.98 7.16 -11.61
C GLY A 2 12.11 8.37 -11.91
N VAL A 3 10.79 8.21 -11.92
CA VAL A 3 9.82 9.30 -12.14
C VAL A 3 9.97 10.45 -11.12
N ALA A 4 10.05 10.10 -9.82
CA ALA A 4 10.20 11.10 -8.76
C ALA A 4 11.57 11.82 -8.82
N LEU A 5 12.63 11.08 -9.18
CA LEU A 5 13.96 11.66 -9.35
C LEU A 5 14.03 12.59 -10.56
N SER A 6 13.44 12.19 -11.69
CA SER A 6 13.33 13.06 -12.88
C SER A 6 12.57 14.34 -12.55
N ALA A 7 11.45 14.24 -11.84
CA ALA A 7 10.71 15.42 -11.38
C ALA A 7 11.58 16.39 -10.58
N LYS A 8 12.40 15.86 -9.66
CA LYS A 8 13.31 16.66 -8.86
C LYS A 8 14.40 17.32 -9.69
N LEU A 9 15.04 16.56 -10.59
CA LEU A 9 16.10 17.06 -11.48
C LEU A 9 15.59 18.15 -12.42
N ASP A 10 14.42 17.94 -13.00
CA ASP A 10 13.78 18.88 -13.94
C ASP A 10 13.03 20.02 -13.23
N LYS A 11 13.12 20.11 -11.90
CA LYS A 11 12.42 21.10 -11.07
C LYS A 11 10.91 21.16 -11.31
N LYS A 12 10.30 19.99 -11.60
CA LYS A 12 8.85 19.85 -11.79
C LYS A 12 8.13 19.74 -10.45
N ASN A 13 6.88 20.22 -10.40
CA ASN A 13 6.11 20.28 -9.16
C ASN A 13 5.01 19.20 -9.07
N TYR A 14 5.14 18.08 -9.75
CA TYR A 14 4.19 16.97 -9.57
C TYR A 14 4.63 16.04 -8.44
N LYS A 15 3.66 15.32 -7.91
CA LYS A 15 3.81 14.28 -6.89
C LYS A 15 3.80 12.92 -7.56
N THR A 16 4.53 11.98 -7.00
CA THR A 16 4.57 10.59 -7.49
C THR A 16 3.96 9.69 -6.42
N PHE A 17 2.92 8.95 -6.79
CA PHE A 17 2.31 7.94 -5.92
C PHE A 17 2.63 6.56 -6.47
N VAL A 18 2.89 5.61 -5.56
CA VAL A 18 3.08 4.19 -5.89
C VAL A 18 2.27 3.36 -4.91
N LEU A 19 1.45 2.45 -5.44
CA LEU A 19 0.72 1.47 -4.66
C LEU A 19 1.52 0.16 -4.64
N LEU A 20 1.70 -0.39 -3.46
CA LEU A 20 2.44 -1.62 -3.18
C LEU A 20 1.55 -2.56 -2.38
N GLY A 21 1.58 -3.85 -2.70
CA GLY A 21 1.04 -4.87 -1.81
C GLY A 21 1.99 -5.15 -0.64
N ASP A 22 1.47 -5.59 0.49
CA ASP A 22 2.32 -5.95 1.65
C ASP A 22 3.21 -7.16 1.35
N GLY A 23 2.71 -8.16 0.61
CA GLY A 23 3.53 -9.27 0.13
C GLY A 23 4.64 -8.84 -0.86
N GLU A 24 4.39 -7.81 -1.66
CA GLU A 24 5.39 -7.23 -2.57
C GLU A 24 6.60 -6.65 -1.81
N LEU A 25 6.41 -6.24 -0.57
CA LEU A 25 7.50 -5.72 0.26
C LEU A 25 8.55 -6.79 0.62
N ASN A 26 8.31 -8.07 0.35
CA ASN A 26 9.34 -9.10 0.46
C ASN A 26 10.38 -9.04 -0.67
N GLU A 27 10.11 -8.27 -1.73
CA GLU A 27 11.06 -8.04 -2.82
C GLU A 27 12.19 -7.09 -2.39
N GLY A 28 13.44 -7.54 -2.54
CA GLY A 28 14.62 -6.74 -2.14
C GLY A 28 14.71 -5.39 -2.84
N GLN A 29 14.27 -5.31 -4.10
CA GLN A 29 14.26 -4.05 -4.86
C GLN A 29 13.41 -2.93 -4.21
N ILE A 30 12.39 -3.28 -3.43
CA ILE A 30 11.57 -2.30 -2.71
C ILE A 30 12.41 -1.62 -1.63
N TRP A 31 13.17 -2.39 -0.86
CA TRP A 31 14.05 -1.84 0.19
C TRP A 31 15.21 -1.03 -0.38
N GLU A 32 15.76 -1.44 -1.53
CA GLU A 32 16.74 -0.64 -2.27
C GLU A 32 16.14 0.71 -2.74
N ALA A 33 14.90 0.69 -3.23
CA ALA A 33 14.17 1.89 -3.62
C ALA A 33 13.88 2.80 -2.41
N ILE A 34 13.52 2.23 -1.25
CA ILE A 34 13.29 2.95 -0.01
C ILE A 34 14.55 3.72 0.43
N MET A 35 15.71 3.06 0.43
CA MET A 35 16.99 3.71 0.75
C MET A 35 17.33 4.80 -0.26
N THR A 36 17.11 4.53 -1.55
CA THR A 36 17.38 5.47 -2.64
C THR A 36 16.50 6.73 -2.52
N ALA A 37 15.21 6.56 -2.25
CA ALA A 37 14.28 7.68 -2.06
C ALA A 37 14.72 8.60 -0.91
N LYS A 38 15.18 8.02 0.20
CA LYS A 38 15.69 8.80 1.33
C LYS A 38 16.99 9.51 0.98
N LYS A 39 17.93 8.82 0.30
CA LYS A 39 19.22 9.41 -0.12
C LYS A 39 19.02 10.65 -0.99
N TYR A 40 18.07 10.59 -1.93
CA TYR A 40 17.82 11.68 -2.85
C TYR A 40 16.71 12.63 -2.37
N GLU A 41 16.25 12.48 -1.12
CA GLU A 41 15.25 13.37 -0.51
C GLU A 41 14.03 13.59 -1.40
N LEU A 42 13.42 12.49 -1.86
CA LEU A 42 12.28 12.52 -2.75
C LEU A 42 10.98 12.85 -2.00
N GLY A 43 10.91 14.04 -1.43
CA GLY A 43 9.79 14.46 -0.56
C GLY A 43 8.41 14.49 -1.23
N LYS A 44 8.35 14.41 -2.56
CA LYS A 44 7.10 14.32 -3.34
C LYS A 44 6.76 12.90 -3.77
N LEU A 45 7.51 11.90 -3.29
CA LEU A 45 7.19 10.49 -3.45
C LEU A 45 6.37 10.01 -2.25
N VAL A 46 5.22 9.41 -2.54
CA VAL A 46 4.34 8.78 -1.56
C VAL A 46 4.16 7.32 -1.96
N ALA A 47 4.61 6.41 -1.10
CA ALA A 47 4.24 5.00 -1.18
C ALA A 47 2.94 4.76 -0.42
N ILE A 48 2.08 3.91 -0.95
CA ILE A 48 0.87 3.44 -0.29
C ILE A 48 0.99 1.93 -0.22
N VAL A 49 0.95 1.37 0.98
CA VAL A 49 0.99 -0.07 1.19
C VAL A 49 -0.42 -0.56 1.45
N ASP A 50 -0.96 -1.37 0.55
CA ASP A 50 -2.18 -2.16 0.79
C ASP A 50 -1.82 -3.33 1.69
N LYS A 51 -1.97 -3.12 3.01
CA LYS A 51 -1.66 -4.10 4.04
C LYS A 51 -2.89 -4.95 4.32
N ASN A 52 -3.16 -5.89 3.42
CA ASN A 52 -4.29 -6.80 3.51
C ASN A 52 -3.95 -8.17 4.15
N GLY A 53 -2.69 -8.41 4.50
CA GLY A 53 -2.25 -9.62 5.19
C GLY A 53 -2.16 -10.87 4.31
N ILE A 54 -2.37 -10.78 2.99
CA ILE A 54 -2.39 -11.93 2.09
C ILE A 54 -1.46 -11.71 0.90
N GLN A 55 -0.61 -12.69 0.63
CA GLN A 55 0.25 -12.74 -0.55
C GLN A 55 0.14 -14.12 -1.23
N ASN A 56 0.26 -14.15 -2.57
CA ASN A 56 0.19 -15.39 -3.36
C ASN A 56 -0.78 -16.41 -2.77
N ASP A 57 -0.28 -17.48 -2.14
CA ASP A 57 -1.07 -18.61 -1.67
C ASP A 57 -1.31 -18.60 -0.14
N ARG A 58 -0.77 -17.61 0.60
CA ARG A 58 -0.75 -17.64 2.06
C ARG A 58 -0.86 -16.25 2.69
N PHE A 59 -1.08 -16.25 4.00
CA PHE A 59 -0.97 -15.04 4.82
C PHE A 59 0.48 -14.56 4.89
N THR A 60 0.67 -13.23 4.85
CA THR A 60 2.02 -12.62 4.82
C THR A 60 2.85 -13.02 6.04
N HIS A 61 2.24 -13.14 7.23
CA HIS A 61 2.92 -13.55 8.45
C HIS A 61 3.38 -15.02 8.45
N GLU A 62 2.74 -15.89 7.64
CA GLU A 62 3.15 -17.29 7.49
C GLU A 62 4.31 -17.44 6.49
N VAL A 63 4.36 -16.59 5.47
CA VAL A 63 5.39 -16.65 4.42
C VAL A 63 6.65 -15.93 4.88
N MET A 64 6.55 -14.65 5.16
CA MET A 64 7.65 -13.81 5.63
C MET A 64 7.08 -12.59 6.37
N ASP A 65 7.10 -12.62 7.69
CA ASP A 65 6.58 -11.54 8.51
C ASP A 65 7.42 -10.27 8.38
N LEU A 66 6.78 -9.20 7.98
CA LEU A 66 7.41 -7.88 7.85
C LEU A 66 7.21 -6.98 9.07
N ASN A 67 6.50 -7.45 10.09
CA ASN A 67 6.32 -6.66 11.30
C ASN A 67 7.65 -6.51 12.11
N PRO A 68 7.83 -5.40 12.82
CA PRO A 68 6.98 -4.20 12.80
C PRO A 68 7.23 -3.34 11.56
N LEU A 69 6.26 -3.29 10.65
CA LEU A 69 6.41 -2.63 9.35
C LEU A 69 6.59 -1.10 9.46
N PRO A 70 5.80 -0.36 10.27
CA PRO A 70 5.95 1.09 10.41
C PRO A 70 7.35 1.50 10.89
N GLU A 71 7.92 0.74 11.84
CA GLU A 71 9.24 1.01 12.40
C GLU A 71 10.34 0.81 11.36
N LYS A 72 10.20 -0.18 10.49
CA LYS A 72 11.15 -0.41 9.38
C LYS A 72 11.18 0.80 8.45
N TRP A 73 10.02 1.29 7.99
CA TRP A 73 9.94 2.48 7.15
C TRP A 73 10.52 3.73 7.86
N LYS A 74 10.17 3.92 9.13
CA LYS A 74 10.70 5.03 9.95
C LYS A 74 12.23 4.95 10.09
N SER A 75 12.79 3.74 10.27
CA SER A 75 14.23 3.55 10.39
C SER A 75 15.01 3.90 9.11
N PHE A 76 14.39 3.76 7.95
CA PHE A 76 14.92 4.24 6.67
C PHE A 76 14.71 5.76 6.47
N GLY A 77 14.13 6.47 7.44
CA GLY A 77 13.97 7.92 7.41
C GLY A 77 12.77 8.42 6.62
N TRP A 78 11.78 7.56 6.38
CA TRP A 78 10.50 7.95 5.79
C TRP A 78 9.54 8.52 6.84
N GLU A 79 8.65 9.40 6.42
CA GLU A 79 7.49 9.81 7.20
C GLU A 79 6.39 8.77 7.00
N CYS A 80 5.91 8.17 8.10
CA CYS A 80 5.01 7.03 8.07
C CYS A 80 3.66 7.39 8.68
N PHE A 81 2.60 7.07 7.95
CA PHE A 81 1.20 7.22 8.36
C PHE A 81 0.54 5.83 8.37
N GLU A 82 -0.31 5.58 9.33
CA GLU A 82 -1.11 4.35 9.44
C GLU A 82 -2.59 4.72 9.39
N VAL A 83 -3.40 3.95 8.66
CA VAL A 83 -4.80 4.26 8.43
C VAL A 83 -5.64 3.01 8.14
N ASP A 84 -6.91 3.05 8.54
CA ASP A 84 -7.92 2.14 7.99
C ASP A 84 -8.13 2.45 6.50
N GLY A 85 -7.68 1.54 5.63
CA GLY A 85 -7.75 1.70 4.18
C GLY A 85 -9.18 1.63 3.61
N HIS A 86 -10.17 1.21 4.41
CA HIS A 86 -11.57 1.23 4.03
C HIS A 86 -12.28 2.51 4.48
N ASN A 87 -11.63 3.37 5.25
CA ASN A 87 -12.17 4.66 5.68
C ASN A 87 -11.68 5.80 4.78
N THR A 88 -12.49 6.16 3.79
CA THR A 88 -12.16 7.19 2.79
C THR A 88 -11.95 8.58 3.41
N GLU A 89 -12.67 8.92 4.49
CA GLU A 89 -12.48 10.19 5.19
C GLU A 89 -11.12 10.27 5.89
N SER A 90 -10.69 9.16 6.48
CA SER A 90 -9.38 9.06 7.13
C SER A 90 -8.25 9.13 6.12
N LEU A 91 -8.39 8.46 4.98
CA LEU A 91 -7.46 8.56 3.85
C LEU A 91 -7.35 10.01 3.34
N ASP A 92 -8.48 10.67 3.09
CA ASP A 92 -8.52 12.07 2.63
C ASP A 92 -7.82 13.02 3.62
N LYS A 93 -8.07 12.85 4.92
CA LYS A 93 -7.39 13.61 5.98
C LYS A 93 -5.87 13.44 5.92
N ILE A 94 -5.38 12.21 5.74
CA ILE A 94 -3.94 11.96 5.61
C ILE A 94 -3.39 12.64 4.36
N PHE A 95 -3.99 12.44 3.19
CA PHE A 95 -3.51 13.07 1.96
C PHE A 95 -3.45 14.60 2.04
N LYS A 96 -4.40 15.22 2.73
CA LYS A 96 -4.43 16.67 2.97
C LYS A 96 -3.39 17.13 3.99
N SER A 97 -3.01 16.29 4.93
CA SER A 97 -2.04 16.60 5.98
C SER A 97 -0.58 16.51 5.53
N ILE A 98 -0.30 15.82 4.43
CA ILE A 98 1.06 15.60 3.94
C ILE A 98 1.74 16.92 3.57
N ASN A 99 2.84 17.23 4.26
CA ASN A 99 3.72 18.32 3.87
C ASN A 99 4.70 17.87 2.79
N TYR A 100 4.45 18.26 1.54
CA TYR A 100 5.29 17.93 0.39
C TYR A 100 6.57 18.77 0.26
N ASP A 101 6.72 19.84 1.04
CA ASP A 101 7.94 20.65 1.12
C ASP A 101 8.97 20.02 2.07
N ASN A 102 8.52 19.09 2.94
CA ASN A 102 9.42 18.27 3.73
C ASN A 102 10.18 17.30 2.80
N PRO A 103 11.54 17.24 2.84
CA PRO A 103 12.35 16.40 1.98
C PRO A 103 12.21 14.88 2.25
N LYS A 104 11.59 14.47 3.36
CA LYS A 104 11.38 13.04 3.66
C LYS A 104 10.36 12.44 2.70
N PRO A 105 10.65 11.29 2.06
CA PRO A 105 9.63 10.52 1.36
C PRO A 105 8.57 10.02 2.35
N LYS A 106 7.36 9.73 1.88
CA LYS A 106 6.20 9.38 2.68
C LYS A 106 5.71 7.98 2.38
N VAL A 107 5.24 7.29 3.42
CA VAL A 107 4.51 6.03 3.27
C VAL A 107 3.19 6.10 4.03
N ILE A 108 2.13 5.64 3.41
CA ILE A 108 0.82 5.40 4.02
C ILE A 108 0.65 3.89 4.08
N ILE A 109 0.58 3.33 5.27
CA ILE A 109 0.26 1.92 5.50
C ILE A 109 -1.24 1.86 5.72
N ALA A 110 -1.96 1.33 4.74
CA ALA A 110 -3.40 1.20 4.76
C ALA A 110 -3.78 -0.23 5.16
N ASP A 111 -4.30 -0.39 6.38
CA ASP A 111 -4.87 -1.67 6.81
C ASP A 111 -6.17 -1.93 6.05
N THR A 112 -6.22 -3.04 5.33
CA THR A 112 -7.36 -3.42 4.48
C THR A 112 -7.74 -4.88 4.70
N ILE A 113 -8.90 -5.22 4.18
CA ILE A 113 -9.40 -6.60 4.12
C ILE A 113 -9.44 -6.99 2.64
N LYS A 114 -8.64 -7.98 2.25
CA LYS A 114 -8.70 -8.51 0.89
C LYS A 114 -10.06 -9.13 0.62
N GLY A 115 -10.69 -8.76 -0.50
CA GLY A 115 -12.02 -9.23 -0.87
C GLY A 115 -13.17 -8.55 -0.12
N LYS A 116 -12.92 -7.40 0.52
CA LYS A 116 -13.92 -6.63 1.29
C LYS A 116 -15.24 -6.48 0.53
N GLY A 117 -16.34 -6.79 1.23
CA GLY A 117 -17.70 -6.69 0.70
C GLY A 117 -18.23 -7.98 0.06
N VAL A 118 -17.40 -9.04 -0.04
CA VAL A 118 -17.81 -10.35 -0.56
C VAL A 118 -17.45 -11.43 0.46
N SER A 119 -18.43 -11.96 1.14
CA SER A 119 -18.29 -12.81 2.34
C SER A 119 -17.34 -14.00 2.17
N PHE A 120 -17.37 -14.67 1.01
CA PHE A 120 -16.52 -15.83 0.74
C PHE A 120 -15.11 -15.46 0.25
N MET A 121 -14.86 -14.18 -0.07
CA MET A 121 -13.56 -13.66 -0.49
C MET A 121 -12.81 -12.96 0.64
N GLU A 122 -13.51 -12.42 1.64
CA GLU A 122 -12.89 -11.68 2.73
C GLU A 122 -11.86 -12.54 3.46
N ASN A 123 -10.63 -12.04 3.56
CA ASN A 123 -9.50 -12.71 4.22
C ASN A 123 -9.27 -14.16 3.74
N ASN A 124 -9.62 -14.46 2.49
CA ASN A 124 -9.46 -15.78 1.93
C ASN A 124 -8.31 -15.82 0.90
N PRO A 125 -7.14 -16.45 1.24
CA PRO A 125 -6.00 -16.53 0.35
C PRO A 125 -6.31 -17.24 -0.98
N ASP A 126 -7.27 -18.16 -1.01
CA ASP A 126 -7.63 -18.91 -2.23
C ASP A 126 -8.10 -18.00 -3.37
N PHE A 127 -8.54 -16.78 -3.05
CA PHE A 127 -8.98 -15.79 -4.04
C PHE A 127 -7.89 -14.79 -4.42
N HIS A 128 -6.64 -15.00 -4.04
CA HIS A 128 -5.56 -14.09 -4.46
C HIS A 128 -5.36 -14.07 -5.98
N GLY A 129 -5.47 -15.23 -6.63
CA GLY A 129 -5.31 -15.36 -8.09
C GLY A 129 -6.46 -16.11 -8.77
N LYS A 130 -7.59 -16.33 -8.09
CA LYS A 130 -8.70 -17.14 -8.56
C LYS A 130 -9.95 -16.29 -8.83
N ALA A 131 -10.54 -16.48 -9.99
CA ALA A 131 -11.82 -15.87 -10.32
C ALA A 131 -13.00 -16.61 -9.66
N ALA A 132 -14.07 -15.87 -9.35
CA ALA A 132 -15.34 -16.46 -8.92
C ALA A 132 -15.99 -17.30 -10.02
N ASN A 133 -16.59 -18.43 -9.65
CA ASN A 133 -17.43 -19.18 -10.57
C ASN A 133 -18.81 -18.49 -10.75
N SER A 134 -19.68 -19.03 -11.63
CA SER A 134 -20.96 -18.38 -11.98
C SER A 134 -21.93 -18.22 -10.80
N GLU A 135 -21.91 -19.13 -9.84
CA GLU A 135 -22.76 -19.05 -8.62
C GLU A 135 -22.19 -18.02 -7.64
N GLN A 136 -20.88 -18.10 -7.41
CA GLN A 136 -20.15 -17.13 -6.59
C GLN A 136 -20.27 -15.71 -7.14
N LEU A 137 -20.24 -15.54 -8.47
CA LEU A 137 -20.45 -14.23 -9.10
C LEU A 137 -21.81 -13.65 -8.76
N LYS A 138 -22.87 -14.46 -8.84
CA LYS A 138 -24.23 -14.01 -8.48
C LYS A 138 -24.32 -13.60 -7.02
N GLN A 139 -23.72 -14.39 -6.13
CA GLN A 139 -23.67 -14.08 -4.70
C GLN A 139 -22.89 -12.77 -4.45
N ALA A 140 -21.69 -12.63 -5.04
CA ALA A 140 -20.87 -11.43 -4.88
C ALA A 140 -21.61 -10.15 -5.34
N ILE A 141 -22.28 -10.19 -6.50
CA ILE A 141 -23.07 -9.07 -6.99
C ILE A 141 -24.22 -8.74 -6.02
N ALA A 142 -24.92 -9.75 -5.49
CA ALA A 142 -26.00 -9.53 -4.54
C ALA A 142 -25.49 -8.90 -3.23
N GLU A 143 -24.35 -9.36 -2.69
CA GLU A 143 -23.74 -8.81 -1.48
C GLU A 143 -23.30 -7.36 -1.67
N ILE A 144 -22.63 -7.04 -2.79
CA ILE A 144 -22.16 -5.68 -3.09
C ILE A 144 -23.33 -4.69 -3.27
N ASN A 145 -24.42 -5.12 -3.91
CA ASN A 145 -25.58 -4.26 -4.14
C ASN A 145 -26.42 -4.00 -2.88
N ASN A 146 -26.22 -4.76 -1.82
CA ASN A 146 -26.95 -4.62 -0.55
C ASN A 146 -26.14 -3.88 0.54
N GLN A 147 -24.98 -3.31 0.20
CA GLN A 147 -24.19 -2.41 1.03
C GLN A 147 -24.55 -0.95 0.75
#